data_5b2d92058c996a32314305990309911b
#
_entry.id   5b2d92058c996a32314305990309911b
#
_cell.length_a   1.000
_cell.length_b   1.000
_cell.length_c   1.000
_cell.angle_alpha   90.00
_cell.angle_beta   90.00
_cell.angle_gamma   90.00
#
_symmetry.space_group_name_H-M   'P 1'
#
loop_
_entity.id
_entity.type
_entity.pdbx_description
1 polymer ?
#
loop_
_entity_poly.entity_id
_entity_poly.type
_entity_poly.pdbx_seq_one_letter_code
_entity_poly.pdbx_strand_id
1 'polypeptide(L)'
;MTKSTEAVVRPTAPRATPERPDKTASPRNRGRILILVQNLSVPFDRRVWLECQSLIDAGFEVTVVCPKAPDDPAYARINGVELFKYQPYAPGGSSVSFVIEYVYSFLATLRLSLKASTRGRFSAVQSCNPPDIFWPIGLLFRLLHGSAFVFDHHDLCPELYQSRFPDGNQLIYRALRLMERCTMSAADHVISTNESYREIVLGRDGVEPADVTVVRTGPDLTRLRRTAPLPSLRRSAPHMAAYLGVMGPQDGVDLVVRLADHVVHRLERRDISFTLIGSGDCFDDLVALSHRLDLSEFVTFTGRIPDADLSAILSTADVGISPDPKNPLNDLSTMNKTMEYMAFGLPVVAFRLRETRVSAGDAAVYATPNDVAELAELLVDLVDDEPRRRSMGAAGRARIEQELAWDHQAPRYVGVYEQVTAAARRHVPTTLGS
;
A
#
# COMPACT_ATOMS: atom_id res chain seq x y z
N MET A 1 -1.62 -43.86 15.17
CA MET A 1 -2.74 -43.25 14.46
C MET A 1 -3.50 -42.36 15.44
N THR A 2 -3.14 -41.13 15.53
CA THR A 2 -3.93 -40.10 16.23
C THR A 2 -3.80 -38.81 15.40
N LYS A 3 -4.89 -38.45 14.73
CA LYS A 3 -5.00 -37.22 13.93
C LYS A 3 -5.07 -36.04 14.88
N SER A 4 -4.04 -35.23 14.89
CA SER A 4 -4.10 -33.85 15.48
C SER A 4 -4.89 -32.96 14.56
N THR A 5 -6.02 -32.51 15.03
CA THR A 5 -6.88 -31.52 14.35
C THR A 5 -6.27 -30.17 14.59
N GLU A 6 -5.58 -29.61 13.61
CA GLU A 6 -5.16 -28.21 13.62
C GLU A 6 -6.39 -27.31 13.48
N ALA A 7 -6.61 -26.48 14.48
CA ALA A 7 -7.66 -25.49 14.49
C ALA A 7 -7.30 -24.36 13.51
N VAL A 8 -7.98 -24.34 12.38
CA VAL A 8 -7.98 -23.18 11.45
C VAL A 8 -8.59 -21.99 12.17
N VAL A 9 -7.76 -21.04 12.56
CA VAL A 9 -8.19 -19.75 13.12
C VAL A 9 -8.85 -18.95 11.99
N ARG A 10 -10.17 -18.83 12.04
CA ARG A 10 -10.96 -18.01 11.12
C ARG A 10 -10.65 -16.52 11.37
N PRO A 11 -10.41 -15.70 10.34
CA PRO A 11 -10.23 -14.27 10.51
C PRO A 11 -11.56 -13.64 10.97
N THR A 12 -11.58 -13.08 12.16
CA THR A 12 -12.69 -12.25 12.65
C THR A 12 -12.69 -10.91 11.91
N ALA A 13 -13.87 -10.48 11.49
CA ALA A 13 -14.08 -9.16 10.89
C ALA A 13 -13.55 -8.03 11.82
N PRO A 14 -12.98 -6.95 11.28
CA PRO A 14 -12.49 -5.85 12.09
C PRO A 14 -13.65 -5.25 12.92
N ARG A 15 -13.49 -5.22 14.24
CA ARG A 15 -14.39 -4.49 15.13
C ARG A 15 -14.43 -3.03 14.71
N ALA A 16 -15.64 -2.46 14.68
CA ALA A 16 -15.87 -1.05 14.40
C ALA A 16 -14.93 -0.18 15.22
N THR A 17 -14.18 0.69 14.53
CA THR A 17 -13.35 1.73 15.11
C THR A 17 -14.23 2.66 15.94
N PRO A 18 -13.78 3.19 17.10
CA PRO A 18 -14.57 4.12 17.89
C PRO A 18 -14.98 5.33 17.07
N GLU A 19 -16.26 5.69 17.15
CA GLU A 19 -16.85 6.86 16.49
C GLU A 19 -16.04 8.12 16.85
N ARG A 20 -15.63 8.86 15.81
CA ARG A 20 -15.04 10.19 15.97
C ARG A 20 -16.12 11.14 16.51
N PRO A 21 -15.77 12.09 17.39
CA PRO A 21 -16.74 13.04 17.92
C PRO A 21 -17.39 13.86 16.81
N ASP A 22 -18.70 13.99 16.91
CA ASP A 22 -19.59 14.70 15.98
C ASP A 22 -19.16 16.16 15.82
N LYS A 23 -18.60 16.50 14.65
CA LYS A 23 -18.34 17.89 14.27
C LYS A 23 -19.63 18.42 13.66
N THR A 24 -20.45 19.06 14.49
CA THR A 24 -21.67 19.79 14.11
C THR A 24 -21.33 21.05 13.30
N ALA A 25 -21.02 20.86 12.04
CA ALA A 25 -21.18 21.87 11.00
C ALA A 25 -21.74 21.13 9.79
N SER A 26 -22.89 21.55 9.30
CA SER A 26 -23.51 21.01 8.07
C SER A 26 -22.46 21.07 6.95
N PRO A 27 -21.94 19.96 6.43
CA PRO A 27 -20.90 19.99 5.42
C PRO A 27 -21.47 20.67 4.19
N ARG A 28 -20.85 21.75 3.74
CA ARG A 28 -21.14 22.31 2.40
C ARG A 28 -20.84 21.19 1.42
N ASN A 29 -21.86 20.67 0.74
CA ASN A 29 -21.68 19.64 -0.29
C ASN A 29 -20.74 20.18 -1.37
N ARG A 30 -19.46 19.79 -1.31
CA ARG A 30 -18.41 20.22 -2.23
C ARG A 30 -18.46 19.48 -3.56
N GLY A 31 -19.23 18.41 -3.63
CA GLY A 31 -19.39 17.55 -4.79
C GLY A 31 -19.21 16.10 -4.42
N ARG A 32 -19.45 15.21 -5.38
CA ARG A 32 -19.42 13.78 -5.22
C ARG A 32 -18.26 13.18 -6.00
N ILE A 33 -17.46 12.35 -5.36
CA ILE A 33 -16.26 11.73 -5.93
C ILE A 33 -16.52 10.23 -6.08
N LEU A 34 -16.20 9.69 -7.26
CA LEU A 34 -16.20 8.25 -7.54
C LEU A 34 -14.75 7.74 -7.54
N ILE A 35 -14.45 6.72 -6.74
CA ILE A 35 -13.13 6.07 -6.69
C ILE A 35 -13.26 4.64 -7.20
N LEU A 36 -12.42 4.27 -8.17
CA LEU A 36 -12.40 2.98 -8.83
C LEU A 36 -11.15 2.20 -8.40
N VAL A 37 -11.36 1.00 -7.83
CA VAL A 37 -10.31 0.10 -7.34
C VAL A 37 -10.54 -1.30 -7.86
N GLN A 38 -9.50 -2.01 -8.30
CA GLN A 38 -9.64 -3.40 -8.77
C GLN A 38 -8.90 -4.41 -7.90
N ASN A 39 -7.75 -4.06 -7.36
CA ASN A 39 -6.84 -5.02 -6.72
C ASN A 39 -7.29 -5.43 -5.29
N LEU A 40 -7.90 -4.53 -4.53
CA LEU A 40 -8.25 -4.76 -3.13
C LEU A 40 -9.65 -4.27 -2.79
N SER A 41 -10.28 -4.93 -1.81
CA SER A 41 -11.52 -4.44 -1.21
C SER A 41 -11.26 -3.24 -0.31
N VAL A 42 -12.21 -2.28 -0.28
CA VAL A 42 -12.21 -1.14 0.63
C VAL A 42 -13.21 -1.43 1.77
N PRO A 43 -12.84 -1.23 3.05
CA PRO A 43 -11.74 -0.45 3.61
C PRO A 43 -10.43 -1.22 3.84
N PHE A 44 -10.26 -2.42 3.30
CA PHE A 44 -9.04 -3.21 3.47
C PHE A 44 -7.83 -2.56 2.77
N ASP A 45 -8.03 -1.93 1.60
CA ASP A 45 -7.04 -1.04 1.00
C ASP A 45 -6.87 0.21 1.87
N ARG A 46 -5.76 0.25 2.59
CA ARG A 46 -5.49 1.26 3.61
C ARG A 46 -5.28 2.65 3.03
N ARG A 47 -4.60 2.76 1.89
CA ARG A 47 -4.37 4.05 1.23
C ARG A 47 -5.69 4.62 0.74
N VAL A 48 -6.45 3.87 -0.04
CA VAL A 48 -7.75 4.31 -0.55
C VAL A 48 -8.72 4.63 0.60
N TRP A 49 -8.65 3.89 1.70
CA TRP A 49 -9.47 4.20 2.87
C TRP A 49 -9.13 5.55 3.50
N LEU A 50 -7.84 5.87 3.67
CA LEU A 50 -7.38 7.16 4.18
C LEU A 50 -7.77 8.31 3.23
N GLU A 51 -7.68 8.11 1.92
CA GLU A 51 -8.14 9.01 0.89
C GLU A 51 -9.64 9.30 1.01
N CYS A 52 -10.45 8.24 1.13
CA CYS A 52 -11.90 8.37 1.34
C CYS A 52 -12.23 9.20 2.58
N GLN A 53 -11.59 8.90 3.72
CA GLN A 53 -11.84 9.63 4.96
C GLN A 53 -11.43 11.10 4.86
N SER A 54 -10.30 11.40 4.18
CA SER A 54 -9.83 12.77 3.96
C SER A 54 -10.81 13.58 3.12
N LEU A 55 -11.41 12.98 2.08
CA LEU A 55 -12.44 13.62 1.26
C LEU A 55 -13.74 13.85 2.05
N ILE A 56 -14.18 12.87 2.85
CA ILE A 56 -15.34 13.02 3.73
C ILE A 56 -15.13 14.15 4.73
N ASP A 57 -13.98 14.19 5.40
CA ASP A 57 -13.62 15.23 6.38
C ASP A 57 -13.55 16.62 5.70
N ALA A 58 -13.19 16.67 4.42
CA ALA A 58 -13.20 17.90 3.60
C ALA A 58 -14.60 18.29 3.08
N GLY A 59 -15.64 17.48 3.30
CA GLY A 59 -17.04 17.76 2.92
C GLY A 59 -17.42 17.32 1.52
N PHE A 60 -16.69 16.39 0.92
CA PHE A 60 -17.11 15.67 -0.29
C PHE A 60 -17.95 14.45 0.06
N GLU A 61 -18.85 14.05 -0.84
CA GLU A 61 -19.47 12.73 -0.82
C GLU A 61 -18.57 11.74 -1.57
N VAL A 62 -18.33 10.57 -0.97
CA VAL A 62 -17.43 9.57 -1.57
C VAL A 62 -18.18 8.29 -1.87
N THR A 63 -18.02 7.81 -3.10
CA THR A 63 -18.50 6.51 -3.57
C THR A 63 -17.33 5.72 -4.10
N VAL A 64 -17.18 4.47 -3.64
CA VAL A 64 -16.13 3.56 -4.12
C VAL A 64 -16.76 2.37 -4.85
N VAL A 65 -16.16 1.98 -5.96
CA VAL A 65 -16.42 0.70 -6.63
C VAL A 65 -15.18 -0.16 -6.53
N CYS A 66 -15.30 -1.33 -5.87
CA CYS A 66 -14.17 -2.22 -5.62
C CYS A 66 -14.61 -3.70 -5.61
N PRO A 67 -13.68 -4.69 -5.65
CA PRO A 67 -14.01 -6.08 -5.43
C PRO A 67 -14.45 -6.34 -3.99
N LYS A 68 -15.17 -7.44 -3.78
CA LYS A 68 -15.51 -7.95 -2.44
C LYS A 68 -14.33 -8.67 -1.80
N ALA A 69 -14.14 -8.46 -0.50
CA ALA A 69 -13.48 -9.47 0.34
C ALA A 69 -14.47 -10.63 0.65
N PRO A 70 -13.98 -11.78 1.13
CA PRO A 70 -14.85 -12.80 1.68
C PRO A 70 -15.82 -12.18 2.70
N ASP A 71 -17.09 -12.57 2.66
CA ASP A 71 -18.17 -12.10 3.56
C ASP A 71 -18.60 -10.63 3.39
N ASP A 72 -18.00 -9.87 2.48
CA ASP A 72 -18.43 -8.49 2.20
C ASP A 72 -19.84 -8.45 1.56
N PRO A 73 -20.72 -7.52 1.95
CA PRO A 73 -21.97 -7.26 1.24
C PRO A 73 -21.72 -6.60 -0.11
N ALA A 74 -22.67 -6.72 -1.06
CA ALA A 74 -22.56 -6.07 -2.36
C ALA A 74 -22.67 -4.53 -2.30
N TYR A 75 -23.24 -4.01 -1.20
CA TYR A 75 -23.35 -2.59 -0.89
C TYR A 75 -23.19 -2.39 0.60
N ALA A 76 -22.43 -1.37 0.98
CA ALA A 76 -22.28 -0.94 2.37
C ALA A 76 -22.13 0.59 2.41
N ARG A 77 -22.42 1.17 3.57
CA ARG A 77 -22.04 2.55 3.90
C ARG A 77 -21.27 2.53 5.21
N ILE A 78 -20.00 2.92 5.16
CA ILE A 78 -19.09 2.87 6.31
C ILE A 78 -18.44 4.25 6.46
N ASN A 79 -18.57 4.87 7.63
CA ASN A 79 -18.03 6.20 7.95
C ASN A 79 -18.31 7.25 6.86
N GLY A 80 -19.53 7.26 6.32
CA GLY A 80 -19.95 8.20 5.28
C GLY A 80 -19.64 7.77 3.85
N VAL A 81 -18.75 6.80 3.63
CA VAL A 81 -18.36 6.30 2.30
C VAL A 81 -19.37 5.27 1.79
N GLU A 82 -19.87 5.45 0.57
CA GLU A 82 -20.70 4.46 -0.11
C GLU A 82 -19.81 3.46 -0.86
N LEU A 83 -19.96 2.16 -0.57
CA LEU A 83 -19.20 1.08 -1.17
C LEU A 83 -20.10 0.21 -2.04
N PHE A 84 -19.81 0.15 -3.32
CA PHE A 84 -20.41 -0.78 -4.29
C PHE A 84 -19.38 -1.85 -4.63
N LYS A 85 -19.69 -3.12 -4.33
CA LYS A 85 -18.72 -4.21 -4.42
C LYS A 85 -19.18 -5.29 -5.39
N TYR A 86 -18.28 -5.73 -6.27
CA TYR A 86 -18.50 -6.85 -7.17
C TYR A 86 -17.73 -8.09 -6.71
N GLN A 87 -18.21 -9.28 -7.10
CA GLN A 87 -17.50 -10.53 -6.83
C GLN A 87 -16.19 -10.55 -7.64
N PRO A 88 -15.00 -10.73 -7.01
CA PRO A 88 -13.76 -10.83 -7.76
C PRO A 88 -13.78 -12.07 -8.67
N TYR A 89 -13.15 -11.98 -9.82
CA TYR A 89 -12.83 -13.14 -10.66
C TYR A 89 -11.60 -13.83 -10.09
N ALA A 90 -11.63 -15.15 -9.95
CA ALA A 90 -10.49 -15.94 -9.52
C ALA A 90 -9.73 -16.44 -10.77
N PRO A 91 -8.55 -15.88 -11.10
CA PRO A 91 -7.82 -16.28 -12.30
C PRO A 91 -7.24 -17.69 -12.16
N GLY A 92 -7.29 -18.44 -13.26
CA GLY A 92 -6.73 -19.80 -13.33
C GLY A 92 -5.21 -19.86 -13.59
N GLY A 93 -4.45 -18.76 -13.36
CA GLY A 93 -2.99 -18.71 -13.50
C GLY A 93 -2.45 -18.60 -14.93
N SER A 94 -3.29 -18.59 -15.97
CA SER A 94 -2.86 -18.39 -17.36
C SER A 94 -2.96 -16.93 -17.79
N SER A 95 -2.14 -16.50 -18.77
CA SER A 95 -2.20 -15.13 -19.33
C SER A 95 -3.59 -14.77 -19.86
N VAL A 96 -4.31 -15.73 -20.43
CA VAL A 96 -5.69 -15.55 -20.91
C VAL A 96 -6.64 -15.29 -19.74
N SER A 97 -6.45 -15.96 -18.61
CA SER A 97 -7.25 -15.79 -17.41
C SER A 97 -7.10 -14.37 -16.83
N PHE A 98 -5.91 -13.78 -16.87
CA PHE A 98 -5.70 -12.37 -16.48
C PHE A 98 -6.42 -11.38 -17.40
N VAL A 99 -6.43 -11.63 -18.70
CA VAL A 99 -7.18 -10.79 -19.65
C VAL A 99 -8.69 -10.87 -19.35
N ILE A 100 -9.20 -12.06 -19.09
CA ILE A 100 -10.62 -12.26 -18.72
C ILE A 100 -10.93 -11.54 -17.41
N GLU A 101 -10.06 -11.63 -16.42
CA GLU A 101 -10.19 -10.93 -15.14
C GLU A 101 -10.31 -9.41 -15.35
N TYR A 102 -9.44 -8.81 -16.14
CA TYR A 102 -9.46 -7.37 -16.40
C TYR A 102 -10.71 -6.94 -17.17
N VAL A 103 -11.14 -7.69 -18.17
CA VAL A 103 -12.39 -7.41 -18.91
C VAL A 103 -13.59 -7.53 -17.98
N TYR A 104 -13.66 -8.59 -17.18
CA TYR A 104 -14.72 -8.79 -16.19
C TYR A 104 -14.76 -7.65 -15.18
N SER A 105 -13.61 -7.30 -14.59
CA SER A 105 -13.50 -6.24 -13.59
C SER A 105 -13.87 -4.88 -14.18
N PHE A 106 -13.47 -4.59 -15.43
CA PHE A 106 -13.86 -3.39 -16.14
C PHE A 106 -15.40 -3.30 -16.31
N LEU A 107 -16.03 -4.36 -16.81
CA LEU A 107 -17.48 -4.39 -17.03
C LEU A 107 -18.26 -4.32 -15.72
N ALA A 108 -17.79 -5.02 -14.68
CA ALA A 108 -18.40 -4.96 -13.35
C ALA A 108 -18.29 -3.56 -12.74
N THR A 109 -17.11 -2.93 -12.85
CA THR A 109 -16.87 -1.56 -12.38
C THR A 109 -17.70 -0.56 -13.14
N LEU A 110 -17.77 -0.64 -14.47
CA LEU A 110 -18.60 0.23 -15.30
C LEU A 110 -20.09 0.12 -14.90
N ARG A 111 -20.61 -1.10 -14.79
CA ARG A 111 -22.01 -1.36 -14.38
C ARG A 111 -22.32 -0.75 -13.02
N LEU A 112 -21.45 -0.95 -12.03
CA LEU A 112 -21.67 -0.42 -10.67
C LEU A 112 -21.51 1.11 -10.62
N SER A 113 -20.61 1.68 -11.40
CA SER A 113 -20.44 3.13 -11.53
C SER A 113 -21.68 3.78 -12.14
N LEU A 114 -22.24 3.19 -13.19
CA LEU A 114 -23.51 3.65 -13.78
C LEU A 114 -24.68 3.51 -12.78
N LYS A 115 -24.75 2.41 -12.02
CA LYS A 115 -25.74 2.25 -10.94
C LYS A 115 -25.55 3.32 -9.85
N ALA A 116 -24.33 3.61 -9.45
CA ALA A 116 -24.05 4.63 -8.44
C ALA A 116 -24.39 6.04 -8.95
N SER A 117 -24.23 6.31 -10.25
CA SER A 117 -24.55 7.60 -10.86
C SER A 117 -26.03 7.95 -10.88
N THR A 118 -26.94 6.96 -10.75
CA THR A 118 -28.39 7.22 -10.61
C THR A 118 -28.76 7.96 -9.33
N ARG A 119 -27.83 7.99 -8.34
CA ARG A 119 -28.01 8.69 -7.06
C ARG A 119 -27.51 10.14 -7.09
N GLY A 120 -26.89 10.59 -8.17
CA GLY A 120 -26.36 11.93 -8.33
C GLY A 120 -25.13 11.99 -9.23
N ARG A 121 -24.83 13.18 -9.73
CA ARG A 121 -23.67 13.43 -10.60
C ARG A 121 -22.37 13.32 -9.84
N PHE A 122 -21.32 12.81 -10.47
CA PHE A 122 -19.95 12.86 -9.95
C PHE A 122 -19.27 14.15 -10.44
N SER A 123 -18.56 14.84 -9.53
CA SER A 123 -17.72 15.99 -9.83
C SER A 123 -16.34 15.56 -10.29
N ALA A 124 -15.84 14.43 -9.78
CA ALA A 124 -14.61 13.81 -10.25
C ALA A 124 -14.72 12.28 -10.15
N VAL A 125 -13.91 11.61 -10.99
CA VAL A 125 -13.68 10.16 -10.98
C VAL A 125 -12.21 9.93 -10.75
N GLN A 126 -11.84 9.15 -9.73
CA GLN A 126 -10.48 8.67 -9.48
C GLN A 126 -10.36 7.23 -9.97
N SER A 127 -9.26 6.92 -10.63
CA SER A 127 -8.84 5.55 -10.89
C SER A 127 -7.54 5.27 -10.14
N CYS A 128 -7.55 4.23 -9.29
CA CYS A 128 -6.35 3.72 -8.64
C CYS A 128 -5.78 2.57 -9.46
N ASN A 129 -4.48 2.54 -9.68
CA ASN A 129 -3.82 1.41 -10.30
C ASN A 129 -3.13 0.50 -9.27
N PRO A 130 -2.75 -0.75 -9.60
CA PRO A 130 -3.09 -1.47 -10.81
C PRO A 130 -4.58 -1.86 -10.90
N PRO A 131 -5.15 -2.04 -12.09
CA PRO A 131 -4.61 -1.89 -13.44
C PRO A 131 -4.91 -0.52 -14.06
N ASP A 132 -4.20 -0.17 -15.15
CA ASP A 132 -4.37 1.07 -15.90
C ASP A 132 -5.47 0.97 -16.97
N ILE A 133 -6.66 0.47 -16.61
CA ILE A 133 -7.73 0.18 -17.60
C ILE A 133 -8.99 1.03 -17.44
N PHE A 134 -9.12 1.83 -16.37
CA PHE A 134 -10.38 2.51 -16.06
C PHE A 134 -10.54 3.91 -16.70
N TRP A 135 -9.53 4.39 -17.45
CA TRP A 135 -9.62 5.67 -18.15
C TRP A 135 -10.86 5.84 -19.05
N PRO A 136 -11.41 4.77 -19.73
CA PRO A 136 -12.64 4.94 -20.51
C PRO A 136 -13.87 5.25 -19.65
N ILE A 137 -13.88 4.76 -18.39
CA ILE A 137 -14.94 5.12 -17.43
C ILE A 137 -14.81 6.60 -17.02
N GLY A 138 -13.57 7.08 -16.77
CA GLY A 138 -13.30 8.48 -16.53
C GLY A 138 -13.79 9.38 -17.66
N LEU A 139 -13.47 9.05 -18.91
CA LEU A 139 -13.94 9.77 -20.09
C LEU A 139 -15.46 9.71 -20.26
N LEU A 140 -16.08 8.57 -19.98
CA LEU A 140 -17.55 8.43 -20.02
C LEU A 140 -18.22 9.40 -19.04
N PHE A 141 -17.74 9.47 -17.80
CA PHE A 141 -18.30 10.39 -16.80
C PHE A 141 -17.97 11.86 -17.07
N ARG A 142 -16.84 12.14 -17.74
CA ARG A 142 -16.55 13.47 -18.27
C ARG A 142 -17.64 13.89 -19.28
N LEU A 143 -18.03 13.00 -20.19
CA LEU A 143 -19.11 13.25 -21.16
C LEU A 143 -20.49 13.37 -20.50
N LEU A 144 -20.82 12.47 -19.56
CA LEU A 144 -22.14 12.43 -18.95
C LEU A 144 -22.36 13.51 -17.87
N HIS A 145 -21.34 13.82 -17.08
CA HIS A 145 -21.47 14.66 -15.90
C HIS A 145 -20.59 15.92 -15.93
N GLY A 146 -19.64 16.03 -16.85
CA GLY A 146 -18.57 17.01 -16.80
C GLY A 146 -17.56 16.73 -15.68
N SER A 147 -17.44 15.45 -15.27
CA SER A 147 -16.51 15.03 -14.20
C SER A 147 -15.07 15.24 -14.61
N ALA A 148 -14.23 15.72 -13.70
CA ALA A 148 -12.78 15.61 -13.84
C ALA A 148 -12.35 14.15 -13.68
N PHE A 149 -11.26 13.74 -14.36
CA PHE A 149 -10.65 12.43 -14.20
C PHE A 149 -9.30 12.55 -13.51
N VAL A 150 -9.15 11.92 -12.35
CA VAL A 150 -7.90 11.89 -11.57
C VAL A 150 -7.34 10.48 -11.64
N PHE A 151 -6.05 10.37 -11.99
CA PHE A 151 -5.34 9.11 -11.97
C PHE A 151 -4.43 9.05 -10.73
N ASP A 152 -4.72 8.12 -9.81
CA ASP A 152 -3.90 7.88 -8.63
C ASP A 152 -2.93 6.74 -8.94
N HIS A 153 -1.69 7.11 -9.25
CA HIS A 153 -0.63 6.25 -9.75
C HIS A 153 0.15 5.62 -8.60
N HIS A 154 -0.34 4.47 -8.10
CA HIS A 154 0.23 3.74 -6.97
C HIS A 154 1.45 2.92 -7.35
N ASP A 155 1.41 2.29 -8.53
CA ASP A 155 2.40 1.32 -8.99
C ASP A 155 2.82 1.59 -10.44
N LEU A 156 4.08 1.27 -10.74
CA LEU A 156 4.60 1.23 -12.10
C LEU A 156 4.25 -0.13 -12.71
N CYS A 157 3.05 -0.29 -13.28
CA CYS A 157 2.57 -1.56 -13.83
C CYS A 157 3.53 -2.23 -14.83
N PRO A 158 4.19 -1.50 -15.75
CA PRO A 158 5.19 -2.09 -16.64
C PRO A 158 6.40 -2.66 -15.90
N GLU A 159 6.95 -1.92 -14.92
CA GLU A 159 8.09 -2.34 -14.11
C GLU A 159 7.73 -3.48 -13.16
N LEU A 160 6.50 -3.47 -12.61
CA LEU A 160 5.98 -4.57 -11.80
C LEU A 160 5.93 -5.87 -12.62
N TYR A 161 5.46 -5.79 -13.86
CA TYR A 161 5.46 -6.95 -14.76
C TYR A 161 6.88 -7.45 -15.02
N GLN A 162 7.84 -6.58 -15.32
CA GLN A 162 9.24 -6.97 -15.54
C GLN A 162 9.89 -7.57 -14.28
N SER A 163 9.56 -7.04 -13.10
CA SER A 163 10.07 -7.55 -11.82
C SER A 163 9.57 -8.97 -11.51
N ARG A 164 8.31 -9.28 -11.85
CA ARG A 164 7.73 -10.61 -11.66
C ARG A 164 8.09 -11.60 -12.76
N PHE A 165 8.31 -11.11 -13.98
CA PHE A 165 8.57 -11.91 -15.17
C PHE A 165 9.78 -11.33 -15.93
N PRO A 166 11.05 -11.58 -15.46
CA PRO A 166 12.24 -11.01 -16.11
C PRO A 166 12.37 -11.38 -17.60
N ASP A 167 11.97 -12.60 -17.95
CA ASP A 167 11.94 -13.10 -19.34
C ASP A 167 10.53 -12.98 -19.97
N GLY A 168 9.72 -12.07 -19.47
CA GLY A 168 8.32 -11.91 -19.85
C GLY A 168 8.12 -11.42 -21.29
N ASN A 169 6.92 -11.62 -21.81
CA ASN A 169 6.57 -11.27 -23.18
C ASN A 169 6.59 -9.74 -23.40
N GLN A 170 7.44 -9.28 -24.33
CA GLN A 170 7.60 -7.87 -24.70
C GLN A 170 6.30 -7.22 -25.24
N LEU A 171 5.38 -8.01 -25.82
CA LEU A 171 4.09 -7.48 -26.29
C LEU A 171 3.20 -7.10 -25.09
N ILE A 172 3.23 -7.90 -24.00
CA ILE A 172 2.50 -7.57 -22.77
C ILE A 172 3.08 -6.30 -22.15
N TYR A 173 4.41 -6.21 -22.05
CA TYR A 173 5.06 -4.99 -21.56
C TYR A 173 4.65 -3.74 -22.35
N ARG A 174 4.66 -3.83 -23.70
CA ARG A 174 4.23 -2.72 -24.57
C ARG A 174 2.75 -2.39 -24.41
N ALA A 175 1.90 -3.40 -24.19
CA ALA A 175 0.47 -3.18 -23.91
C ALA A 175 0.26 -2.45 -22.57
N LEU A 176 0.99 -2.84 -21.52
CA LEU A 176 0.95 -2.15 -20.23
C LEU A 176 1.41 -0.69 -20.35
N ARG A 177 2.51 -0.44 -21.10
CA ARG A 177 2.98 0.92 -21.42
C ARG A 177 1.94 1.75 -22.17
N LEU A 178 1.22 1.12 -23.11
CA LEU A 178 0.14 1.81 -23.83
C LEU A 178 -1.02 2.15 -22.92
N MET A 179 -1.42 1.23 -22.02
CA MET A 179 -2.51 1.47 -21.07
C MET A 179 -2.15 2.57 -20.09
N GLU A 180 -0.93 2.56 -19.52
CA GLU A 180 -0.38 3.63 -18.68
C GLU A 180 -0.49 4.99 -19.40
N ARG A 181 0.02 5.07 -20.63
CA ARG A 181 -0.03 6.29 -21.45
C ARG A 181 -1.46 6.77 -21.72
N CYS A 182 -2.37 5.86 -22.08
CA CYS A 182 -3.78 6.20 -22.30
C CYS A 182 -4.41 6.77 -21.03
N THR A 183 -4.13 6.17 -19.87
CA THR A 183 -4.65 6.62 -18.58
C THR A 183 -4.12 8.00 -18.21
N MET A 184 -2.82 8.23 -18.34
CA MET A 184 -2.19 9.54 -18.08
C MET A 184 -2.70 10.63 -19.02
N SER A 185 -2.80 10.31 -20.33
CA SER A 185 -3.31 11.27 -21.34
C SER A 185 -4.80 11.61 -21.15
N ALA A 186 -5.58 10.72 -20.55
CA ALA A 186 -6.98 10.95 -20.23
C ALA A 186 -7.20 11.74 -18.95
N ALA A 187 -6.22 11.72 -18.03
CA ALA A 187 -6.33 12.35 -16.73
C ALA A 187 -6.24 13.89 -16.80
N ASP A 188 -7.08 14.57 -16.04
CA ASP A 188 -6.97 16.02 -15.79
C ASP A 188 -5.95 16.31 -14.69
N HIS A 189 -5.64 15.30 -13.85
CA HIS A 189 -4.61 15.38 -12.82
C HIS A 189 -4.09 14.00 -12.46
N VAL A 190 -2.79 13.89 -12.19
CA VAL A 190 -2.12 12.66 -11.76
C VAL A 190 -1.62 12.82 -10.32
N ILE A 191 -1.93 11.86 -9.47
CA ILE A 191 -1.35 11.76 -8.13
C ILE A 191 -0.25 10.70 -8.20
N SER A 192 0.96 11.06 -7.79
CA SER A 192 2.11 10.14 -7.71
C SER A 192 2.46 9.86 -6.25
N THR A 193 2.90 8.65 -5.94
CA THR A 193 3.23 8.26 -4.56
C THR A 193 4.56 8.83 -4.06
N ASN A 194 5.44 9.27 -4.97
CA ASN A 194 6.75 9.86 -4.64
C ASN A 194 7.31 10.66 -5.83
N GLU A 195 8.44 11.34 -5.60
CA GLU A 195 9.09 12.16 -6.66
C GLU A 195 9.67 11.30 -7.79
N SER A 196 10.14 10.08 -7.50
CA SER A 196 10.64 9.17 -8.56
C SER A 196 9.52 8.76 -9.51
N TYR A 197 8.32 8.50 -9.00
CA TYR A 197 7.15 8.23 -9.85
C TYR A 197 6.72 9.48 -10.61
N ARG A 198 6.76 10.65 -9.96
CA ARG A 198 6.49 11.93 -10.63
C ARG A 198 7.46 12.15 -11.81
N GLU A 199 8.76 11.90 -11.63
CA GLU A 199 9.75 11.97 -12.72
C GLU A 199 9.39 11.04 -13.89
N ILE A 200 8.88 9.84 -13.61
CA ILE A 200 8.40 8.90 -14.62
C ILE A 200 7.20 9.47 -15.38
N VAL A 201 6.19 10.01 -14.66
CA VAL A 201 5.00 10.62 -15.26
C VAL A 201 5.38 11.76 -16.20
N LEU A 202 6.23 12.67 -15.75
CA LEU A 202 6.67 13.82 -16.54
C LEU A 202 7.54 13.42 -17.75
N GLY A 203 8.41 12.42 -17.57
CA GLY A 203 9.35 12.00 -18.60
C GLY A 203 8.76 11.10 -19.68
N ARG A 204 7.73 10.32 -19.36
CA ARG A 204 7.20 9.31 -20.28
C ARG A 204 6.05 9.78 -21.13
N ASP A 205 5.12 10.50 -20.56
CA ASP A 205 3.79 10.70 -21.13
C ASP A 205 3.41 12.16 -21.33
N GLY A 206 4.35 13.08 -21.05
CA GLY A 206 4.20 14.49 -21.36
C GLY A 206 3.09 15.20 -20.55
N VAL A 207 2.80 14.71 -19.34
CA VAL A 207 1.89 15.38 -18.42
C VAL A 207 2.55 16.65 -17.93
N GLU A 208 1.81 17.76 -17.88
CA GLU A 208 2.35 19.04 -17.42
C GLU A 208 2.68 18.99 -15.92
N PRO A 209 3.77 19.61 -15.47
CA PRO A 209 4.18 19.60 -14.06
C PRO A 209 3.11 20.14 -13.09
N ALA A 210 2.23 21.02 -13.56
CA ALA A 210 1.12 21.59 -12.78
C ALA A 210 -0.01 20.57 -12.54
N ASP A 211 -0.09 19.54 -13.36
CA ASP A 211 -1.12 18.52 -13.30
C ASP A 211 -0.64 17.22 -12.61
N VAL A 212 0.50 17.30 -11.91
CA VAL A 212 1.03 16.18 -11.11
C VAL A 212 1.28 16.61 -9.68
N THR A 213 0.66 15.92 -8.73
CA THR A 213 0.89 16.12 -7.29
C THR A 213 1.43 14.89 -6.62
N VAL A 214 2.48 15.05 -5.80
CA VAL A 214 3.00 13.96 -4.98
C VAL A 214 2.22 13.87 -3.68
N VAL A 215 1.61 12.69 -3.45
CA VAL A 215 0.91 12.32 -2.21
C VAL A 215 1.45 10.98 -1.73
N ARG A 216 2.33 10.98 -0.74
CA ARG A 216 2.95 9.76 -0.21
C ARG A 216 1.94 8.91 0.55
N THR A 217 2.14 7.60 0.56
CA THR A 217 1.40 6.68 1.43
C THR A 217 1.99 6.76 2.84
N GLY A 218 1.62 7.79 3.59
CA GLY A 218 2.07 7.96 4.97
C GLY A 218 1.35 7.03 5.95
N PRO A 219 2.00 6.60 7.05
CA PRO A 219 1.35 5.79 8.08
C PRO A 219 0.25 6.58 8.80
N ASP A 220 -0.83 5.87 9.12
CA ASP A 220 -1.90 6.38 10.00
C ASP A 220 -1.50 6.18 11.48
N LEU A 221 -1.12 7.26 12.15
CA LEU A 221 -0.72 7.22 13.55
C LEU A 221 -1.89 7.01 14.53
N THR A 222 -3.12 7.14 14.07
CA THR A 222 -4.30 6.80 14.89
C THR A 222 -4.51 5.30 14.97
N ARG A 223 -4.12 4.57 13.93
CA ARG A 223 -4.16 3.12 13.83
C ARG A 223 -2.89 2.46 14.37
N LEU A 224 -1.72 2.93 13.95
CA LEU A 224 -0.40 2.41 14.33
C LEU A 224 0.04 3.02 15.66
N ARG A 225 -0.47 2.49 16.76
CA ARG A 225 -0.19 3.00 18.11
C ARG A 225 0.84 2.13 18.81
N ARG A 226 1.87 2.75 19.34
CA ARG A 226 2.82 2.08 20.23
C ARG A 226 2.12 1.59 21.49
N THR A 227 2.45 0.38 21.89
CA THR A 227 2.01 -0.25 23.14
C THR A 227 3.22 -0.54 24.03
N ALA A 228 2.99 -0.99 25.25
CA ALA A 228 4.07 -1.55 26.05
C ALA A 228 4.64 -2.79 25.37
N PRO A 229 5.97 -2.97 25.31
CA PRO A 229 6.58 -4.19 24.81
C PRO A 229 6.10 -5.43 25.55
N LEU A 230 5.91 -6.53 24.83
CA LEU A 230 5.54 -7.85 25.37
C LEU A 230 6.70 -8.82 25.21
N PRO A 231 7.57 -9.01 26.24
CA PRO A 231 8.76 -9.86 26.12
C PRO A 231 8.49 -11.30 25.68
N SER A 232 7.30 -11.83 25.96
CA SER A 232 6.88 -13.18 25.52
C SER A 232 6.88 -13.36 24.00
N LEU A 233 6.74 -12.28 23.23
CA LEU A 233 6.80 -12.32 21.76
C LEU A 233 8.20 -12.58 21.21
N ARG A 234 9.25 -12.39 22.04
CA ARG A 234 10.66 -12.62 21.64
C ARG A 234 11.08 -14.11 21.67
N ARG A 235 10.17 -15.03 22.03
CA ARG A 235 10.48 -16.49 22.12
C ARG A 235 11.72 -16.80 22.95
N SER A 236 11.89 -16.13 24.06
CA SER A 236 13.06 -16.24 24.98
C SER A 236 14.36 -15.65 24.44
N ALA A 237 14.38 -15.05 23.24
CA ALA A 237 15.55 -14.33 22.75
C ALA A 237 15.61 -12.91 23.35
N PRO A 238 16.80 -12.41 23.70
CA PRO A 238 17.00 -11.02 24.14
C PRO A 238 16.53 -9.99 23.11
N HIS A 239 16.70 -10.29 21.81
CA HIS A 239 16.44 -9.38 20.71
C HIS A 239 15.43 -9.93 19.70
N MET A 240 14.73 -9.03 19.01
CA MET A 240 13.76 -9.38 17.97
C MET A 240 13.87 -8.44 16.78
N ALA A 241 14.07 -9.02 15.59
CA ALA A 241 13.96 -8.32 14.32
C ALA A 241 12.62 -8.63 13.67
N ALA A 242 11.96 -7.63 13.06
CA ALA A 242 10.65 -7.79 12.47
C ALA A 242 10.64 -7.48 10.97
N TYR A 243 9.94 -8.32 10.21
CA TYR A 243 9.49 -8.02 8.84
C TYR A 243 7.98 -7.81 8.82
N LEU A 244 7.53 -6.82 8.07
CA LEU A 244 6.12 -6.54 7.83
C LEU A 244 5.88 -6.33 6.34
N GLY A 245 4.96 -7.07 5.74
CA GLY A 245 4.57 -6.83 4.35
C GLY A 245 3.90 -8.00 3.66
N VAL A 246 3.64 -7.81 2.37
CA VAL A 246 3.24 -8.87 1.45
C VAL A 246 4.45 -9.79 1.22
N MET A 247 4.20 -11.06 1.00
CA MET A 247 5.23 -12.06 0.72
C MET A 247 5.12 -12.54 -0.74
N GLY A 248 5.34 -11.61 -1.66
CA GLY A 248 5.42 -11.89 -3.10
C GLY A 248 6.87 -12.04 -3.58
N PRO A 249 7.08 -12.50 -4.83
CA PRO A 249 8.41 -12.71 -5.39
C PRO A 249 9.28 -11.45 -5.42
N GLN A 250 8.67 -10.26 -5.57
CA GLN A 250 9.35 -8.97 -5.64
C GLN A 250 9.72 -8.38 -4.28
N ASP A 251 9.16 -8.93 -3.18
CA ASP A 251 9.31 -8.34 -1.83
C ASP A 251 10.57 -8.80 -1.09
N GLY A 252 11.32 -9.79 -1.63
CA GLY A 252 12.60 -10.25 -1.09
C GLY A 252 12.52 -10.90 0.29
N VAL A 253 11.40 -11.52 0.64
CA VAL A 253 11.24 -12.14 1.97
C VAL A 253 12.11 -13.39 2.15
N ASP A 254 12.47 -14.06 1.06
CA ASP A 254 13.48 -15.13 1.06
C ASP A 254 14.86 -14.61 1.52
N LEU A 255 15.18 -13.33 1.22
CA LEU A 255 16.41 -12.69 1.69
C LEU A 255 16.37 -12.47 3.20
N VAL A 256 15.20 -12.26 3.83
CA VAL A 256 15.08 -12.23 5.29
C VAL A 256 15.35 -13.59 5.90
N VAL A 257 14.83 -14.68 5.30
CA VAL A 257 15.10 -16.03 5.77
C VAL A 257 16.58 -16.37 5.62
N ARG A 258 17.23 -15.98 4.52
CA ARG A 258 18.68 -16.15 4.31
C ARG A 258 19.51 -15.26 5.22
N LEU A 259 19.06 -14.06 5.54
CA LEU A 259 19.66 -13.19 6.54
C LEU A 259 19.63 -13.87 7.92
N ALA A 260 18.50 -14.46 8.32
CA ALA A 260 18.39 -15.20 9.56
C ALA A 260 19.34 -16.43 9.58
N ASP A 261 19.46 -17.16 8.47
CA ASP A 261 20.44 -18.24 8.29
C ASP A 261 21.87 -17.74 8.52
N HIS A 262 22.22 -16.62 7.88
CA HIS A 262 23.55 -16.03 8.04
C HIS A 262 23.84 -15.60 9.50
N VAL A 263 22.87 -14.95 10.15
CA VAL A 263 22.98 -14.53 11.55
C VAL A 263 23.14 -15.73 12.48
N VAL A 264 22.30 -16.75 12.34
CA VAL A 264 22.28 -17.91 13.25
C VAL A 264 23.46 -18.86 13.02
N HIS A 265 23.78 -19.17 11.76
CA HIS A 265 24.74 -20.25 11.43
C HIS A 265 26.12 -19.74 11.00
N ARG A 266 26.28 -18.48 10.53
CA ARG A 266 27.57 -17.93 10.14
C ARG A 266 28.14 -16.99 11.17
N LEU A 267 27.28 -16.09 11.73
CA LEU A 267 27.67 -15.17 12.79
C LEU A 267 27.48 -15.78 14.19
N GLU A 268 26.95 -17.00 14.28
CA GLU A 268 26.68 -17.76 15.51
C GLU A 268 25.84 -17.02 16.57
N ARG A 269 24.96 -16.08 16.11
CA ARG A 269 24.07 -15.26 16.94
C ARG A 269 22.72 -15.96 17.12
N ARG A 270 22.54 -16.57 18.29
CA ARG A 270 21.31 -17.31 18.66
C ARG A 270 20.40 -16.52 19.59
N ASP A 271 20.76 -15.33 19.91
CA ASP A 271 20.04 -14.40 20.81
C ASP A 271 19.09 -13.43 20.07
N ILE A 272 18.89 -13.61 18.77
CA ILE A 272 18.01 -12.81 17.92
C ILE A 272 16.91 -13.69 17.36
N SER A 273 15.64 -13.33 17.62
CA SER A 273 14.46 -13.92 16.97
C SER A 273 13.98 -13.08 15.80
N PHE A 274 13.38 -13.71 14.82
CA PHE A 274 12.85 -13.05 13.63
C PHE A 274 11.35 -13.28 13.53
N THR A 275 10.56 -12.21 13.46
CA THR A 275 9.11 -12.31 13.32
C THR A 275 8.69 -11.72 11.98
N LEU A 276 8.16 -12.58 11.08
CA LEU A 276 7.73 -12.23 9.74
C LEU A 276 6.21 -12.12 9.70
N ILE A 277 5.72 -10.90 9.51
CA ILE A 277 4.30 -10.53 9.60
C ILE A 277 3.76 -10.31 8.19
N GLY A 278 2.73 -11.04 7.82
CA GLY A 278 2.06 -10.93 6.54
C GLY A 278 1.84 -12.25 5.84
N SER A 279 1.34 -12.20 4.63
CA SER A 279 1.13 -13.37 3.77
C SER A 279 1.23 -12.97 2.31
N GLY A 280 1.27 -13.94 1.40
CA GLY A 280 1.35 -13.71 -0.03
C GLY A 280 1.65 -15.01 -0.77
N ASP A 281 1.88 -14.89 -2.06
CA ASP A 281 2.04 -16.05 -2.96
C ASP A 281 3.22 -16.97 -2.57
N CYS A 282 4.25 -16.41 -1.91
CA CYS A 282 5.45 -17.15 -1.51
C CYS A 282 5.40 -17.68 -0.06
N PHE A 283 4.30 -17.51 0.69
CA PHE A 283 4.25 -17.80 2.12
C PHE A 283 4.67 -19.22 2.46
N ASP A 284 4.07 -20.23 1.81
CA ASP A 284 4.35 -21.65 2.09
C ASP A 284 5.79 -22.03 1.70
N ASP A 285 6.30 -21.48 0.59
CA ASP A 285 7.68 -21.71 0.13
C ASP A 285 8.71 -21.11 1.11
N LEU A 286 8.41 -19.96 1.72
CA LEU A 286 9.24 -19.31 2.72
C LEU A 286 9.29 -20.08 4.03
N VAL A 287 8.13 -20.60 4.48
CA VAL A 287 8.07 -21.49 5.64
C VAL A 287 8.89 -22.76 5.37
N ALA A 288 8.73 -23.38 4.19
CA ALA A 288 9.52 -24.54 3.80
C ALA A 288 11.03 -24.24 3.71
N LEU A 289 11.41 -23.05 3.23
CA LEU A 289 12.81 -22.59 3.20
C LEU A 289 13.37 -22.48 4.62
N SER A 290 12.65 -21.87 5.54
CA SER A 290 13.04 -21.71 6.94
C SER A 290 13.27 -23.09 7.60
N HIS A 291 12.40 -24.07 7.36
CA HIS A 291 12.58 -25.44 7.85
C HIS A 291 13.82 -26.12 7.25
N ARG A 292 14.07 -25.98 5.94
CA ARG A 292 15.27 -26.55 5.29
C ARG A 292 16.58 -25.99 5.83
N LEU A 293 16.56 -24.76 6.35
CA LEU A 293 17.71 -24.06 6.93
C LEU A 293 17.79 -24.21 8.46
N ASP A 294 17.01 -25.09 9.07
CA ASP A 294 16.96 -25.32 10.52
C ASP A 294 16.72 -24.06 11.37
N LEU A 295 15.84 -23.16 10.88
CA LEU A 295 15.55 -21.87 11.52
C LEU A 295 14.24 -21.87 12.33
N SER A 296 13.58 -23.00 12.53
CA SER A 296 12.25 -23.09 13.18
C SER A 296 12.23 -22.54 14.61
N GLU A 297 13.35 -22.56 15.33
CA GLU A 297 13.47 -21.98 16.67
C GLU A 297 13.64 -20.45 16.65
N PHE A 298 14.12 -19.89 15.53
CA PHE A 298 14.49 -18.47 15.41
C PHE A 298 13.50 -17.66 14.61
N VAL A 299 12.84 -18.25 13.60
CA VAL A 299 11.93 -17.56 12.68
C VAL A 299 10.49 -17.94 12.97
N THR A 300 9.64 -16.94 13.07
CA THR A 300 8.19 -17.06 13.25
C THR A 300 7.46 -16.42 12.08
N PHE A 301 6.57 -17.14 11.42
CA PHE A 301 5.64 -16.61 10.43
C PHE A 301 4.27 -16.45 11.08
N THR A 302 3.75 -15.23 11.15
CA THR A 302 2.46 -14.98 11.81
C THR A 302 1.26 -15.11 10.88
N GLY A 303 1.49 -15.07 9.57
CA GLY A 303 0.42 -14.79 8.64
C GLY A 303 -0.10 -13.35 8.81
N ARG A 304 -1.30 -13.09 8.32
CA ARG A 304 -2.00 -11.83 8.54
C ARG A 304 -2.59 -11.79 9.95
N ILE A 305 -2.33 -10.71 10.65
CA ILE A 305 -2.77 -10.51 12.04
C ILE A 305 -3.56 -9.21 12.19
N PRO A 306 -4.38 -9.09 13.24
CA PRO A 306 -5.06 -7.84 13.61
C PRO A 306 -4.09 -6.71 13.94
N ASP A 307 -4.53 -5.45 13.78
CA ASP A 307 -3.72 -4.25 14.07
C ASP A 307 -3.24 -4.18 15.53
N ALA A 308 -3.99 -4.75 16.48
CA ALA A 308 -3.58 -4.82 17.89
C ALA A 308 -2.35 -5.71 18.08
N ASP A 309 -2.33 -6.89 17.43
CA ASP A 309 -1.20 -7.83 17.50
C ASP A 309 0.00 -7.28 16.72
N LEU A 310 -0.25 -6.64 15.57
CA LEU A 310 0.79 -5.91 14.83
C LEU A 310 1.46 -4.85 15.69
N SER A 311 0.65 -4.03 16.38
CA SER A 311 1.15 -2.99 17.28
C SER A 311 1.96 -3.56 18.44
N ALA A 312 1.54 -4.68 19.01
CA ALA A 312 2.27 -5.38 20.08
C ALA A 312 3.63 -5.90 19.59
N ILE A 313 3.66 -6.55 18.41
CA ILE A 313 4.90 -7.09 17.83
C ILE A 313 5.87 -5.95 17.49
N LEU A 314 5.44 -4.92 16.74
CA LEU A 314 6.31 -3.82 16.37
C LEU A 314 6.76 -2.97 17.57
N SER A 315 5.95 -2.88 18.64
CA SER A 315 6.38 -2.23 19.88
C SER A 315 7.39 -3.05 20.68
N THR A 316 7.50 -4.34 20.40
CA THR A 316 8.43 -5.27 21.08
C THR A 316 9.71 -5.49 20.29
N ALA A 317 9.69 -5.30 18.99
CA ALA A 317 10.84 -5.45 18.11
C ALA A 317 11.94 -4.42 18.42
N ASP A 318 13.18 -4.76 18.09
CA ASP A 318 14.35 -3.89 18.22
C ASP A 318 14.74 -3.25 16.90
N VAL A 319 14.49 -3.94 15.77
CA VAL A 319 14.88 -3.52 14.41
C VAL A 319 13.82 -3.96 13.41
N GLY A 320 13.50 -3.10 12.44
CA GLY A 320 12.70 -3.43 11.27
C GLY A 320 13.58 -3.80 10.07
N ILE A 321 13.17 -4.80 9.29
CA ILE A 321 13.91 -5.25 8.10
C ILE A 321 13.15 -4.88 6.82
N SER A 322 13.81 -4.14 5.90
CA SER A 322 13.32 -3.83 4.56
C SER A 322 14.23 -4.48 3.52
N PRO A 323 13.94 -5.73 3.15
CA PRO A 323 14.83 -6.58 2.36
C PRO A 323 14.64 -6.43 0.86
N ASP A 324 13.88 -5.42 0.44
CA ASP A 324 13.42 -5.23 -0.93
C ASP A 324 14.61 -5.21 -1.91
N PRO A 325 14.73 -6.20 -2.83
CA PRO A 325 15.89 -6.31 -3.71
C PRO A 325 15.93 -5.16 -4.71
N LYS A 326 17.13 -4.71 -5.05
CA LYS A 326 17.28 -3.66 -6.07
C LYS A 326 16.91 -4.18 -7.45
N ASN A 327 15.85 -3.61 -7.98
CA ASN A 327 15.39 -3.78 -9.35
C ASN A 327 14.74 -2.44 -9.82
N PRO A 328 14.38 -2.28 -11.10
CA PRO A 328 13.78 -1.04 -11.60
C PRO A 328 12.51 -0.58 -10.89
N LEU A 329 11.70 -1.51 -10.38
CA LEU A 329 10.51 -1.19 -9.60
C LEU A 329 10.88 -0.73 -8.18
N ASN A 330 11.58 -1.58 -7.43
CA ASN A 330 11.83 -1.36 -6.01
C ASN A 330 12.71 -0.14 -5.73
N ASP A 331 13.66 0.17 -6.62
CA ASP A 331 14.53 1.35 -6.46
C ASP A 331 13.74 2.67 -6.50
N LEU A 332 12.60 2.68 -7.20
CA LEU A 332 11.74 3.85 -7.37
C LEU A 332 10.48 3.83 -6.47
N SER A 333 10.21 2.69 -5.79
CA SER A 333 9.00 2.51 -4.98
C SER A 333 9.21 2.92 -3.54
N THR A 334 8.21 3.59 -2.97
CA THR A 334 8.18 3.89 -1.53
C THR A 334 7.80 2.64 -0.75
N MET A 335 8.71 2.14 0.09
CA MET A 335 8.46 0.98 0.94
C MET A 335 7.69 1.38 2.19
N ASN A 336 6.38 1.14 2.20
CA ASN A 336 5.48 1.51 3.31
C ASN A 336 5.93 0.90 4.65
N LYS A 337 6.43 -0.34 4.63
CA LYS A 337 6.96 -1.04 5.81
C LYS A 337 8.04 -0.22 6.53
N THR A 338 8.91 0.44 5.79
CA THR A 338 9.97 1.31 6.34
C THR A 338 9.37 2.44 7.18
N MET A 339 8.36 3.12 6.66
CA MET A 339 7.69 4.21 7.38
C MET A 339 6.84 3.68 8.56
N GLU A 340 6.26 2.48 8.42
CA GLU A 340 5.55 1.82 9.52
C GLU A 340 6.51 1.46 10.67
N TYR A 341 7.72 0.95 10.40
CA TYR A 341 8.75 0.76 11.43
C TYR A 341 9.13 2.06 12.11
N MET A 342 9.40 3.11 11.34
CA MET A 342 9.70 4.44 11.88
C MET A 342 8.55 4.98 12.75
N ALA A 343 7.30 4.70 12.41
CA ALA A 343 6.13 5.07 13.23
C ALA A 343 6.13 4.38 14.60
N PHE A 344 6.75 3.21 14.73
CA PHE A 344 6.97 2.56 16.01
C PHE A 344 8.29 2.97 16.69
N GLY A 345 9.10 3.83 16.06
CA GLY A 345 10.41 4.23 16.55
C GLY A 345 11.43 3.10 16.44
N LEU A 346 11.25 2.21 15.47
CA LEU A 346 12.23 1.18 15.14
C LEU A 346 13.24 1.73 14.13
N PRO A 347 14.54 1.55 14.35
CA PRO A 347 15.53 1.73 13.31
C PRO A 347 15.36 0.65 12.24
N VAL A 348 15.79 0.93 11.02
CA VAL A 348 15.60 0.05 9.88
C VAL A 348 16.93 -0.45 9.34
N VAL A 349 17.00 -1.74 9.02
CA VAL A 349 18.06 -2.32 8.20
C VAL A 349 17.51 -2.57 6.80
N ALA A 350 18.13 -2.01 5.77
CA ALA A 350 17.60 -2.04 4.41
C ALA A 350 18.71 -2.14 3.36
N PHE A 351 18.37 -2.58 2.16
CA PHE A 351 19.23 -2.35 1.00
C PHE A 351 19.19 -0.87 0.59
N ARG A 352 20.30 -0.39 0.03
CA ARG A 352 20.44 1.00 -0.45
C ARG A 352 19.64 1.23 -1.72
N LEU A 353 18.32 1.43 -1.58
CA LEU A 353 17.43 1.85 -2.65
C LEU A 353 17.22 3.36 -2.63
N ARG A 354 16.94 3.94 -3.79
CA ARG A 354 16.71 5.40 -3.94
C ARG A 354 15.59 5.88 -3.00
N GLU A 355 14.40 5.33 -3.12
CA GLU A 355 13.23 5.80 -2.36
C GLU A 355 13.25 5.36 -0.89
N THR A 356 13.89 4.24 -0.54
CA THR A 356 14.11 3.86 0.86
C THR A 356 14.99 4.87 1.57
N ARG A 357 16.05 5.37 0.90
CA ARG A 357 16.90 6.44 1.44
C ARG A 357 16.15 7.77 1.59
N VAL A 358 15.31 8.11 0.63
CA VAL A 358 14.46 9.31 0.71
C VAL A 358 13.49 9.21 1.89
N SER A 359 12.90 8.03 2.12
CA SER A 359 11.92 7.84 3.19
C SER A 359 12.56 7.76 4.57
N ALA A 360 13.59 6.92 4.74
CA ALA A 360 14.16 6.64 6.06
C ALA A 360 15.29 7.60 6.47
N GLY A 361 16.09 8.10 5.51
CA GLY A 361 17.25 8.98 5.86
C GLY A 361 18.14 8.33 6.92
N ASP A 362 18.38 9.04 8.02
CA ASP A 362 19.23 8.60 9.13
C ASP A 362 18.54 7.59 10.08
N ALA A 363 17.27 7.26 9.84
CA ALA A 363 16.56 6.22 10.59
C ALA A 363 16.89 4.80 10.12
N ALA A 364 17.70 4.65 9.06
CA ALA A 364 18.11 3.34 8.53
C ALA A 364 19.61 3.21 8.35
N VAL A 365 20.11 1.97 8.46
CA VAL A 365 21.41 1.54 7.94
C VAL A 365 21.20 0.84 6.61
N TYR A 366 22.17 1.00 5.69
CA TYR A 366 22.00 0.60 4.30
C TYR A 366 23.11 -0.33 3.84
N ALA A 367 22.76 -1.58 3.58
CA ALA A 367 23.63 -2.54 2.91
C ALA A 367 23.73 -2.26 1.40
N THR A 368 24.81 -2.74 0.80
CA THR A 368 24.96 -2.84 -0.65
C THR A 368 23.76 -3.60 -1.22
N PRO A 369 23.16 -3.12 -2.32
CA PRO A 369 21.99 -3.77 -2.90
C PRO A 369 22.20 -5.27 -3.14
N ASN A 370 21.29 -6.07 -2.61
CA ASN A 370 21.22 -7.53 -2.72
C ASN A 370 22.35 -8.29 -1.99
N ASP A 371 23.19 -7.64 -1.20
CA ASP A 371 24.19 -8.28 -0.33
C ASP A 371 23.57 -8.65 1.03
N VAL A 372 23.14 -9.91 1.14
CA VAL A 372 22.51 -10.43 2.35
C VAL A 372 23.49 -10.58 3.51
N ALA A 373 24.76 -10.83 3.24
CA ALA A 373 25.77 -10.96 4.29
C ALA A 373 26.03 -9.60 4.97
N GLU A 374 26.24 -8.55 4.18
CA GLU A 374 26.37 -7.19 4.71
C GLU A 374 25.09 -6.74 5.44
N LEU A 375 23.89 -7.10 4.92
CA LEU A 375 22.63 -6.78 5.58
C LEU A 375 22.54 -7.45 6.97
N ALA A 376 23.03 -8.70 7.09
CA ALA A 376 23.07 -9.45 8.34
C ALA A 376 24.07 -8.86 9.35
N GLU A 377 25.25 -8.49 8.89
CA GLU A 377 26.27 -7.83 9.71
C GLU A 377 25.76 -6.49 10.26
N LEU A 378 25.16 -5.66 9.41
CA LEU A 378 24.55 -4.39 9.83
C LEU A 378 23.38 -4.59 10.81
N LEU A 379 22.60 -5.67 10.68
CA LEU A 379 21.57 -6.02 11.65
C LEU A 379 22.19 -6.31 13.01
N VAL A 380 23.24 -7.15 13.06
CA VAL A 380 23.92 -7.52 14.32
C VAL A 380 24.56 -6.31 14.96
N ASP A 381 25.29 -5.50 14.20
CA ASP A 381 25.91 -4.26 14.71
C ASP A 381 24.86 -3.32 15.32
N LEU A 382 23.71 -3.21 14.68
CA LEU A 382 22.63 -2.35 15.15
C LEU A 382 21.93 -2.95 16.39
N VAL A 383 21.80 -4.27 16.47
CA VAL A 383 21.26 -4.98 17.65
C VAL A 383 22.18 -4.79 18.86
N ASP A 384 23.48 -4.77 18.67
CA ASP A 384 24.47 -4.63 19.76
C ASP A 384 24.63 -3.17 20.24
N ASP A 385 24.29 -2.18 19.41
CA ASP A 385 24.38 -0.76 19.74
C ASP A 385 23.02 -0.17 20.15
N GLU A 386 22.59 -0.41 21.39
CA GLU A 386 21.33 0.11 21.92
C GLU A 386 21.22 1.65 21.88
N PRO A 387 22.25 2.44 22.23
CA PRO A 387 22.20 3.90 22.10
C PRO A 387 21.93 4.35 20.67
N ARG A 388 22.58 3.74 19.69
CA ARG A 388 22.38 4.01 18.26
C ARG A 388 20.96 3.63 17.83
N ARG A 389 20.47 2.45 18.21
CA ARG A 389 19.10 2.04 17.92
C ARG A 389 18.07 3.05 18.42
N ARG A 390 18.21 3.49 19.67
CA ARG A 390 17.31 4.48 20.27
C ARG A 390 17.37 5.83 19.55
N SER A 391 18.56 6.31 19.22
CA SER A 391 18.73 7.57 18.49
C SER A 391 18.11 7.52 17.11
N MET A 392 18.39 6.46 16.33
CA MET A 392 17.85 6.28 14.99
C MET A 392 16.32 6.11 15.03
N GLY A 393 15.80 5.31 15.96
CA GLY A 393 14.38 5.11 16.13
C GLY A 393 13.65 6.42 16.49
N ALA A 394 14.22 7.24 17.38
CA ALA A 394 13.67 8.55 17.74
C ALA A 394 13.67 9.51 16.54
N ALA A 395 14.76 9.55 15.76
CA ALA A 395 14.84 10.36 14.54
C ALA A 395 13.79 9.93 13.50
N GLY A 396 13.65 8.61 13.29
CA GLY A 396 12.62 8.06 12.40
C GLY A 396 11.21 8.44 12.83
N ARG A 397 10.90 8.28 14.11
CA ARG A 397 9.59 8.63 14.67
C ARG A 397 9.30 10.13 14.53
N ALA A 398 10.25 10.98 14.84
CA ALA A 398 10.11 12.43 14.68
C ALA A 398 9.82 12.81 13.24
N ARG A 399 10.52 12.18 12.27
CA ARG A 399 10.29 12.42 10.85
C ARG A 399 8.89 12.00 10.39
N ILE A 400 8.37 10.86 10.89
CA ILE A 400 7.00 10.45 10.61
C ILE A 400 6.02 11.50 11.16
N GLU A 401 6.17 11.90 12.42
CA GLU A 401 5.27 12.86 13.06
C GLU A 401 5.29 14.26 12.43
N GLN A 402 6.44 14.69 11.89
CA GLN A 402 6.61 16.03 11.35
C GLN A 402 6.36 16.13 9.84
N GLU A 403 6.57 15.05 9.06
CA GLU A 403 6.61 15.15 7.59
C GLU A 403 5.83 14.04 6.86
N LEU A 404 5.94 12.79 7.30
CA LEU A 404 5.56 11.64 6.47
C LEU A 404 4.23 11.00 6.85
N ALA A 405 3.68 11.26 8.05
CA ALA A 405 2.37 10.74 8.43
C ALA A 405 1.28 11.19 7.45
N TRP A 406 0.21 10.40 7.35
CA TRP A 406 -0.90 10.70 6.45
C TRP A 406 -1.51 12.10 6.66
N ASP A 407 -1.53 12.58 7.91
CA ASP A 407 -2.06 13.91 8.24
C ASP A 407 -1.34 15.05 7.49
N HIS A 408 -0.08 14.86 7.08
CA HIS A 408 0.66 15.80 6.23
C HIS A 408 0.39 15.62 4.74
N GLN A 409 -0.08 14.46 4.32
CA GLN A 409 -0.39 14.13 2.94
C GLN A 409 -1.84 14.47 2.58
N ALA A 410 -2.76 14.27 3.52
CA ALA A 410 -4.19 14.49 3.32
C ALA A 410 -4.54 15.88 2.77
N PRO A 411 -3.96 17.02 3.23
CA PRO A 411 -4.23 18.33 2.65
C PRO A 411 -3.82 18.45 1.17
N ARG A 412 -2.71 17.80 0.77
CA ARG A 412 -2.26 17.78 -0.63
C ARG A 412 -3.23 16.99 -1.49
N TYR A 413 -3.65 15.82 -1.00
CA TYR A 413 -4.63 14.98 -1.66
C TYR A 413 -5.96 15.70 -1.85
N VAL A 414 -6.52 16.28 -0.80
CA VAL A 414 -7.77 17.08 -0.86
C VAL A 414 -7.64 18.27 -1.79
N GLY A 415 -6.50 18.96 -1.79
CA GLY A 415 -6.21 20.08 -2.66
C GLY A 415 -6.35 19.76 -4.16
N VAL A 416 -5.98 18.55 -4.58
CA VAL A 416 -6.21 18.08 -5.96
C VAL A 416 -7.70 18.13 -6.30
N TYR A 417 -8.57 17.61 -5.42
CA TYR A 417 -10.02 17.62 -5.68
C TYR A 417 -10.64 18.99 -5.62
N GLU A 418 -10.17 19.86 -4.75
CA GLU A 418 -10.59 21.26 -4.73
C GLU A 418 -10.24 21.96 -6.06
N GLN A 419 -9.05 21.72 -6.59
CA GLN A 419 -8.59 22.29 -7.87
C GLN A 419 -9.41 21.75 -9.05
N VAL A 420 -9.49 20.42 -9.23
CA VAL A 420 -10.13 19.81 -10.42
C VAL A 420 -11.63 20.01 -10.44
N THR A 421 -12.31 19.98 -9.26
CA THR A 421 -13.75 20.22 -9.20
C THR A 421 -14.12 21.70 -9.40
N ALA A 422 -13.26 22.63 -9.00
CA ALA A 422 -13.44 24.05 -9.29
C ALA A 422 -13.26 24.34 -10.79
N ALA A 423 -12.30 23.71 -11.45
CA ALA A 423 -12.10 23.83 -12.89
C ALA A 423 -13.30 23.24 -13.67
N ALA A 424 -13.77 22.03 -13.31
CA ALA A 424 -14.92 21.40 -13.94
C ALA A 424 -16.20 22.25 -13.86
N ARG A 425 -16.44 22.93 -12.73
CA ARG A 425 -17.59 23.86 -12.57
C ARG A 425 -17.55 25.06 -13.50
N ARG A 426 -16.36 25.56 -13.88
CA ARG A 426 -16.20 26.71 -14.78
C ARG A 426 -16.50 26.36 -16.24
N HIS A 427 -16.38 25.09 -16.63
CA HIS A 427 -16.62 24.61 -17.99
C HIS A 427 -18.06 24.14 -18.26
N VAL A 428 -18.92 24.09 -17.23
CA VAL A 428 -20.35 23.84 -17.44
C VAL A 428 -20.99 25.15 -17.89
N PRO A 429 -21.47 25.26 -19.16
CA PRO A 429 -22.17 26.48 -19.61
C PRO A 429 -23.39 26.74 -18.72
N THR A 430 -23.52 27.94 -18.21
CA THR A 430 -24.71 28.43 -17.53
C THR A 430 -25.83 28.55 -18.58
N THR A 431 -26.41 27.43 -19.02
CA THR A 431 -27.56 27.43 -19.89
C THR A 431 -28.77 26.95 -19.10
N LEU A 432 -29.75 27.87 -19.10
CA LEU A 432 -31.16 27.75 -18.74
C LEU A 432 -31.53 28.33 -17.36
N GLY A 433 -31.45 29.65 -17.27
CA GLY A 433 -32.36 30.43 -16.47
C GLY A 433 -33.18 31.31 -17.44
N SER A 434 -34.32 30.89 -17.83
CA SER A 434 -35.46 31.68 -18.26
C SER A 434 -36.70 30.84 -18.26
#